data_1b6f15df4772614bfabee646dceb798b
#
_entry.id   1b6f15df4772614bfabee646dceb798b
#
_cell.length_a   1.000
_cell.length_b   1.000
_cell.length_c   1.000
_cell.angle_alpha   90.00
_cell.angle_beta   90.00
_cell.angle_gamma   90.00
#
_symmetry.space_group_name_H-M   'P 1'
#
loop_
_entity.id
_entity.type
_entity.pdbx_description
1 polymer ?
#
loop_
_entity_poly.entity_id
_entity_poly.type
_entity_poly.pdbx_seq_one_letter_code
_entity_poly.pdbx_strand_id
1 'polypeptide(L)'
;MMKKVLLLGDSIRIGYQNDVKDILNGEYEVICPEDNGRFAAYTLWQANQMFKWNPDIELVHFNNGYWDMNIEAPMTEAIHPIEEYKSFLRRIVALCRQCGAKVVFATTVPIMEAGAAADNTGVEGTINYSNEWVKEYNAAAVEVMAELDVPVDDLYALCMEDDRRYKCEDLLHLSAEGSRRCAQQVAEYVRKYAE
;
A
#
# COMPACT_ATOMS: atom_id res chain seq x y z
N MET A 1 -5.97 24.18 -12.72
CA MET A 1 -5.77 22.73 -13.05
C MET A 1 -6.13 21.95 -11.82
N MET A 2 -6.70 20.75 -11.96
CA MET A 2 -6.90 19.86 -10.82
C MET A 2 -5.55 19.44 -10.26
N LYS A 3 -5.47 19.33 -8.92
CA LYS A 3 -4.29 18.79 -8.24
C LYS A 3 -4.13 17.31 -8.58
N LYS A 4 -2.89 16.87 -8.80
CA LYS A 4 -2.59 15.47 -9.13
C LYS A 4 -2.20 14.68 -7.90
N VAL A 5 -2.79 13.51 -7.74
CA VAL A 5 -2.52 12.57 -6.66
C VAL A 5 -2.08 11.24 -7.26
N LEU A 6 -0.94 10.72 -6.80
CA LEU A 6 -0.41 9.43 -7.23
C LEU A 6 -0.71 8.37 -6.16
N LEU A 7 -1.36 7.27 -6.58
CA LEU A 7 -1.51 6.08 -5.75
C LEU A 7 -0.48 5.04 -6.17
N LEU A 8 0.38 4.62 -5.24
CA LEU A 8 1.36 3.54 -5.43
C LEU A 8 1.07 2.38 -4.48
N GLY A 9 1.50 1.19 -4.83
CA GLY A 9 1.37 0.01 -4.00
C GLY A 9 1.08 -1.27 -4.76
N ASP A 10 0.84 -2.32 -4.02
CA ASP A 10 0.62 -3.67 -4.51
C ASP A 10 -0.83 -3.94 -4.99
N SER A 11 -1.25 -5.20 -4.98
CA SER A 11 -2.59 -5.63 -5.40
C SER A 11 -3.71 -5.03 -4.53
N ILE A 12 -3.43 -4.66 -3.29
CA ILE A 12 -4.41 -4.01 -2.41
C ILE A 12 -4.76 -2.63 -2.95
N ARG A 13 -3.73 -1.83 -3.35
CA ARG A 13 -3.95 -0.54 -4.02
C ARG A 13 -4.72 -0.72 -5.33
N ILE A 14 -4.39 -1.74 -6.13
CA ILE A 14 -5.11 -2.04 -7.38
C ILE A 14 -6.59 -2.32 -7.08
N GLY A 15 -6.89 -3.02 -5.99
CA GLY A 15 -8.25 -3.35 -5.57
C GLY A 15 -9.12 -2.10 -5.34
N TYR A 16 -8.61 -1.09 -4.66
CA TYR A 16 -9.40 0.11 -4.31
C TYR A 16 -9.19 1.32 -5.23
N GLN A 17 -8.21 1.32 -6.12
CA GLN A 17 -7.82 2.52 -6.88
C GLN A 17 -8.93 3.11 -7.74
N ASN A 18 -9.79 2.28 -8.33
CA ASN A 18 -10.88 2.75 -9.17
C ASN A 18 -11.98 3.42 -8.35
N ASP A 19 -12.32 2.84 -7.20
CA ASP A 19 -13.26 3.47 -6.26
C ASP A 19 -12.72 4.83 -5.77
N VAL A 20 -11.39 4.97 -5.52
CA VAL A 20 -10.77 6.26 -5.17
C VAL A 20 -10.90 7.26 -6.31
N LYS A 21 -10.66 6.85 -7.56
CA LYS A 21 -10.85 7.70 -8.74
C LYS A 21 -12.28 8.21 -8.86
N ASP A 22 -13.25 7.31 -8.63
CA ASP A 22 -14.67 7.65 -8.72
C ASP A 22 -15.08 8.62 -7.60
N ILE A 23 -14.62 8.39 -6.36
CA ILE A 23 -14.92 9.25 -5.20
C ILE A 23 -14.32 10.65 -5.35
N LEU A 24 -13.12 10.76 -5.90
CA LEU A 24 -12.38 12.02 -6.06
C LEU A 24 -12.61 12.68 -7.43
N ASN A 25 -13.47 12.10 -8.26
CA ASN A 25 -13.75 12.62 -9.61
C ASN A 25 -14.24 14.08 -9.57
N GLY A 26 -13.58 14.93 -10.33
CA GLY A 26 -13.85 16.37 -10.38
C GLY A 26 -13.17 17.19 -9.27
N GLU A 27 -12.59 16.55 -8.26
CA GLU A 27 -11.81 17.21 -7.20
C GLU A 27 -10.29 17.09 -7.48
N TYR A 28 -9.84 15.87 -7.81
CA TYR A 28 -8.44 15.54 -8.04
C TYR A 28 -8.25 14.69 -9.29
N GLU A 29 -7.10 14.83 -9.96
CA GLU A 29 -6.64 13.89 -10.97
C GLU A 29 -5.87 12.75 -10.30
N VAL A 30 -6.53 11.60 -10.13
CA VAL A 30 -5.92 10.43 -9.48
C VAL A 30 -5.18 9.57 -10.50
N ILE A 31 -3.86 9.50 -10.35
CA ILE A 31 -2.94 8.77 -11.22
C ILE A 31 -2.52 7.47 -10.52
N CYS A 32 -2.49 6.38 -11.27
CA CYS A 32 -2.04 5.08 -10.78
C CYS A 32 -1.18 4.41 -11.87
N PRO A 33 -0.06 3.76 -11.53
CA PRO A 33 0.60 2.84 -12.45
C PRO A 33 -0.35 1.69 -12.81
N GLU A 34 -0.28 1.21 -14.06
CA GLU A 34 -1.05 0.03 -14.48
C GLU A 34 -0.52 -1.25 -13.80
N ASP A 35 0.79 -1.34 -13.61
CA ASP A 35 1.45 -2.50 -13.02
C ASP A 35 1.38 -2.48 -11.48
N ASN A 36 1.41 -3.68 -10.90
CA ASN A 36 1.49 -3.93 -9.47
C ASN A 36 2.82 -3.40 -8.91
N GLY A 37 2.77 -2.62 -7.83
CA GLY A 37 3.96 -2.06 -7.16
C GLY A 37 4.80 -3.09 -6.41
N ARG A 38 4.24 -4.28 -6.17
CA ARG A 38 4.93 -5.39 -5.49
C ARG A 38 5.64 -4.93 -4.20
N PHE A 39 6.95 -5.16 -4.13
CA PHE A 39 7.78 -4.81 -2.99
C PHE A 39 8.31 -3.36 -3.05
N ALA A 40 8.78 -2.83 -1.95
CA ALA A 40 9.17 -1.43 -1.78
C ALA A 40 10.26 -0.96 -2.77
N ALA A 41 11.21 -1.82 -3.13
CA ALA A 41 12.23 -1.49 -4.14
C ALA A 41 11.61 -1.21 -5.52
N TYR A 42 10.60 -1.98 -5.92
CA TYR A 42 9.90 -1.78 -7.18
C TYR A 42 8.99 -0.54 -7.14
N THR A 43 8.31 -0.31 -6.01
CA THR A 43 7.53 0.92 -5.78
C THR A 43 8.42 2.16 -5.89
N LEU A 44 9.65 2.14 -5.37
CA LEU A 44 10.62 3.22 -5.53
C LEU A 44 10.93 3.49 -7.02
N TRP A 45 11.14 2.43 -7.80
CA TRP A 45 11.37 2.56 -9.22
C TRP A 45 10.13 3.10 -9.95
N GLN A 46 8.93 2.59 -9.66
CA GLN A 46 7.68 3.10 -10.23
C GLN A 46 7.48 4.58 -9.91
N ALA A 47 7.69 5.00 -8.67
CA ALA A 47 7.60 6.40 -8.26
C ALA A 47 8.48 7.28 -9.14
N ASN A 48 9.75 6.89 -9.33
CA ASN A 48 10.68 7.61 -10.19
C ASN A 48 10.20 7.70 -11.65
N GLN A 49 9.60 6.64 -12.20
CA GLN A 49 9.02 6.69 -13.55
C GLN A 49 7.79 7.62 -13.62
N MET A 50 6.90 7.52 -12.63
CA MET A 50 5.68 8.34 -12.60
C MET A 50 5.99 9.84 -12.51
N PHE A 51 6.98 10.25 -11.73
CA PHE A 51 7.39 11.65 -11.65
C PHE A 51 8.03 12.18 -12.95
N LYS A 52 8.68 11.35 -13.76
CA LYS A 52 9.20 11.75 -15.08
C LYS A 52 8.08 12.17 -16.04
N TRP A 53 6.93 11.51 -15.96
CA TRP A 53 5.79 11.78 -16.84
C TRP A 53 4.78 12.75 -16.21
N ASN A 54 4.79 12.91 -14.89
CA ASN A 54 3.89 13.74 -14.13
C ASN A 54 4.66 14.56 -13.10
N PRO A 55 5.40 15.59 -13.49
CA PRO A 55 6.25 16.35 -12.58
C PRO A 55 5.47 17.24 -11.59
N ASP A 56 4.16 17.34 -11.77
CA ASP A 56 3.22 18.17 -11.01
C ASP A 56 2.35 17.36 -10.02
N ILE A 57 2.78 16.14 -9.64
CA ILE A 57 2.16 15.37 -8.57
C ILE A 57 2.35 16.11 -7.24
N GLU A 58 1.24 16.41 -6.55
CA GLU A 58 1.23 17.13 -5.29
C GLU A 58 1.21 16.22 -4.07
N LEU A 59 0.61 15.03 -4.20
CA LEU A 59 0.53 14.04 -3.12
C LEU A 59 0.79 12.64 -3.66
N VAL A 60 1.54 11.87 -2.90
CA VAL A 60 1.69 10.41 -3.09
C VAL A 60 1.07 9.70 -1.89
N HIS A 61 0.09 8.84 -2.14
CA HIS A 61 -0.42 7.87 -1.17
C HIS A 61 0.11 6.50 -1.56
N PHE A 62 0.80 5.80 -0.66
CA PHE A 62 1.41 4.52 -1.02
C PHE A 62 1.33 3.48 0.09
N ASN A 63 1.30 2.20 -0.29
CA ASN A 63 1.45 1.05 0.61
C ASN A 63 2.50 0.08 0.08
N ASN A 64 3.18 -0.61 0.99
CA ASN A 64 4.04 -1.76 0.75
C ASN A 64 4.06 -2.64 1.99
N GLY A 65 4.39 -3.91 1.84
CA GLY A 65 4.54 -4.84 2.95
C GLY A 65 4.35 -6.30 2.54
N TYR A 66 3.22 -6.69 1.96
CA TYR A 66 2.96 -8.09 1.63
C TYR A 66 4.09 -8.75 0.82
N TRP A 67 4.53 -8.10 -0.24
CA TRP A 67 5.61 -8.62 -1.06
C TRP A 67 6.96 -8.52 -0.38
N ASP A 68 7.16 -7.52 0.47
CA ASP A 68 8.41 -7.34 1.21
C ASP A 68 8.63 -8.46 2.22
N MET A 69 7.57 -8.82 2.99
CA MET A 69 7.62 -9.89 3.99
C MET A 69 7.57 -11.30 3.41
N ASN A 70 7.30 -11.44 2.10
CA ASN A 70 7.12 -12.74 1.48
C ASN A 70 8.40 -13.58 1.52
N ILE A 71 8.24 -14.84 1.92
CA ILE A 71 9.29 -15.87 1.86
C ILE A 71 8.85 -16.91 0.83
N GLU A 72 9.34 -16.78 -0.39
CA GLU A 72 8.98 -17.65 -1.49
C GLU A 72 10.04 -18.75 -1.67
N ALA A 73 9.62 -20.01 -1.58
CA ALA A 73 10.52 -21.14 -1.76
C ALA A 73 11.26 -21.09 -3.14
N PRO A 74 12.57 -21.36 -3.23
CA PRO A 74 13.44 -21.92 -2.19
C PRO A 74 14.12 -20.89 -1.26
N MET A 75 13.68 -19.64 -1.26
CA MET A 75 14.24 -18.63 -0.36
C MET A 75 13.91 -19.00 1.11
N THR A 76 14.79 -18.61 2.03
CA THR A 76 14.66 -18.84 3.46
C THR A 76 14.48 -17.55 4.26
N GLU A 77 14.55 -16.41 3.58
CA GLU A 77 14.39 -15.07 4.15
C GLU A 77 13.36 -14.29 3.36
N ALA A 78 12.79 -13.28 3.98
CA ALA A 78 11.89 -12.34 3.31
C ALA A 78 12.58 -11.67 2.11
N ILE A 79 11.81 -11.33 1.08
CA ILE A 79 12.32 -10.58 -0.09
C ILE A 79 13.05 -9.33 0.36
N HIS A 80 12.47 -8.59 1.30
CA HIS A 80 13.15 -7.51 2.01
C HIS A 80 13.02 -7.72 3.51
N PRO A 81 14.08 -8.18 4.19
CA PRO A 81 14.12 -8.17 5.64
C PRO A 81 13.82 -6.77 6.21
N ILE A 82 13.36 -6.68 7.46
CA ILE A 82 12.82 -5.46 8.08
C ILE A 82 13.71 -4.21 7.84
N GLU A 83 15.02 -4.33 8.04
CA GLU A 83 15.93 -3.16 7.89
C GLU A 83 16.07 -2.72 6.42
N GLU A 84 16.02 -3.66 5.49
CA GLU A 84 16.04 -3.35 4.07
C GLU A 84 14.70 -2.71 3.63
N TYR A 85 13.58 -3.25 4.09
CA TYR A 85 12.25 -2.67 3.89
C TYR A 85 12.20 -1.23 4.41
N LYS A 86 12.63 -0.96 5.66
CA LYS A 86 12.73 0.38 6.24
C LYS A 86 13.60 1.31 5.39
N SER A 87 14.72 0.81 4.87
CA SER A 87 15.60 1.58 3.97
C SER A 87 14.89 2.01 2.70
N PHE A 88 14.13 1.10 2.04
CA PHE A 88 13.37 1.45 0.85
C PHE A 88 12.24 2.44 1.13
N LEU A 89 11.52 2.31 2.24
CA LEU A 89 10.49 3.27 2.63
C LEU A 89 11.07 4.69 2.78
N ARG A 90 12.23 4.84 3.46
CA ARG A 90 12.92 6.14 3.57
C ARG A 90 13.28 6.72 2.20
N ARG A 91 13.74 5.88 1.27
CA ARG A 91 14.11 6.30 -0.09
C ARG A 91 12.88 6.71 -0.91
N ILE A 92 11.74 6.03 -0.78
CA ILE A 92 10.47 6.41 -1.43
C ILE A 92 10.05 7.80 -0.95
N VAL A 93 10.00 8.02 0.36
CA VAL A 93 9.63 9.32 0.95
C VAL A 93 10.59 10.43 0.50
N ALA A 94 11.91 10.16 0.52
CA ALA A 94 12.91 11.11 0.08
C ALA A 94 12.74 11.50 -1.39
N LEU A 95 12.50 10.53 -2.28
CA LEU A 95 12.25 10.78 -3.70
C LEU A 95 11.00 11.65 -3.90
N CYS A 96 9.88 11.29 -3.26
CA CYS A 96 8.63 12.05 -3.37
C CYS A 96 8.82 13.51 -2.94
N ARG A 97 9.50 13.74 -1.81
CA ARG A 97 9.79 15.08 -1.31
C ARG A 97 10.75 15.86 -2.21
N GLN A 98 11.76 15.22 -2.78
CA GLN A 98 12.65 15.83 -3.78
C GLN A 98 11.91 16.29 -5.03
N CYS A 99 10.85 15.57 -5.41
CA CYS A 99 9.95 15.93 -6.51
C CYS A 99 8.86 16.94 -6.11
N GLY A 100 8.84 17.42 -4.86
CA GLY A 100 7.90 18.43 -4.37
C GLY A 100 6.55 17.86 -3.88
N ALA A 101 6.38 16.53 -3.86
CA ALA A 101 5.15 15.92 -3.42
C ALA A 101 5.09 15.69 -1.91
N LYS A 102 3.91 15.89 -1.33
CA LYS A 102 3.56 15.43 0.01
C LYS A 102 3.39 13.91 -0.02
N VAL A 103 3.47 13.26 1.15
CA VAL A 103 3.41 11.79 1.24
C VAL A 103 2.44 11.37 2.34
N VAL A 104 1.66 10.34 2.05
CA VAL A 104 0.85 9.56 3.01
C VAL A 104 1.22 8.09 2.83
N PHE A 105 1.48 7.39 3.91
CA PHE A 105 1.71 5.94 3.90
C PHE A 105 0.45 5.23 4.38
N ALA A 106 0.06 4.13 3.72
CA ALA A 106 -1.01 3.25 4.18
C ALA A 106 -0.44 1.94 4.72
N THR A 107 -0.95 1.51 5.89
CA THR A 107 -0.59 0.22 6.47
C THR A 107 -1.08 -0.93 5.59
N THR A 108 -0.31 -2.04 5.56
CA THR A 108 -0.73 -3.29 4.95
C THR A 108 -1.95 -3.84 5.68
N VAL A 109 -3.00 -4.19 4.94
CA VAL A 109 -4.25 -4.72 5.50
C VAL A 109 -4.05 -6.10 6.10
N PRO A 110 -4.90 -6.55 7.07
CA PRO A 110 -4.78 -7.89 7.65
C PRO A 110 -5.10 -8.98 6.62
N ILE A 111 -4.62 -10.19 6.87
CA ILE A 111 -5.17 -11.41 6.25
C ILE A 111 -6.28 -11.97 7.12
N MET A 112 -7.15 -12.79 6.55
CA MET A 112 -8.17 -13.51 7.32
C MET A 112 -7.61 -14.84 7.83
N GLU A 113 -7.40 -14.95 9.13
CA GLU A 113 -6.86 -16.17 9.78
C GLU A 113 -7.93 -17.26 10.00
N ALA A 114 -8.73 -17.58 9.02
CA ALA A 114 -9.72 -18.65 9.12
C ALA A 114 -9.12 -20.02 8.79
N GLY A 115 -8.12 -20.45 9.57
CA GLY A 115 -7.64 -21.84 9.55
C GLY A 115 -6.97 -22.29 8.26
N ALA A 116 -6.73 -21.41 7.33
CA ALA A 116 -5.94 -21.68 6.17
C ALA A 116 -4.54 -21.13 6.39
N ALA A 117 -3.55 -21.97 6.36
CA ALA A 117 -2.26 -21.54 5.88
C ALA A 117 -2.55 -20.74 4.58
N ALA A 118 -2.19 -19.48 4.55
CA ALA A 118 -2.54 -18.62 3.44
C ALA A 118 -1.69 -18.95 2.20
N ASP A 119 -1.86 -20.12 1.67
CA ASP A 119 -1.45 -20.46 0.32
C ASP A 119 -2.57 -20.05 -0.64
N ASN A 120 -2.73 -18.75 -0.77
CA ASN A 120 -3.85 -18.16 -1.50
C ASN A 120 -3.49 -17.80 -2.94
N THR A 121 -2.30 -18.16 -3.39
CA THR A 121 -1.88 -17.86 -4.77
C THR A 121 -2.32 -18.91 -5.77
N GLY A 122 -2.86 -20.05 -5.30
CA GLY A 122 -3.15 -21.21 -6.14
C GLY A 122 -1.89 -21.95 -6.62
N VAL A 123 -0.73 -21.53 -6.13
CA VAL A 123 0.55 -22.19 -6.34
C VAL A 123 0.98 -22.75 -5.00
N GLU A 124 0.82 -24.06 -4.83
CA GLU A 124 1.07 -24.75 -3.58
C GLU A 124 2.45 -24.43 -3.00
N GLY A 125 2.51 -23.90 -1.79
CA GLY A 125 3.74 -23.70 -1.02
C GLY A 125 4.57 -22.46 -1.36
N THR A 126 4.04 -21.46 -2.07
CA THR A 126 4.85 -20.32 -2.51
C THR A 126 4.73 -19.07 -1.64
N ILE A 127 3.63 -18.84 -0.96
CA ILE A 127 3.42 -17.64 -0.14
C ILE A 127 2.84 -18.00 1.22
N ASN A 128 3.55 -17.64 2.29
CA ASN A 128 3.07 -17.76 3.66
C ASN A 128 2.94 -16.37 4.27
N TYR A 129 1.73 -15.96 4.60
CA TYR A 129 1.47 -14.75 5.36
C TYR A 129 0.84 -15.07 6.70
N SER A 130 1.18 -14.29 7.73
CA SER A 130 0.50 -14.29 9.02
C SER A 130 0.22 -12.86 9.44
N ASN A 131 -0.83 -12.64 10.25
CA ASN A 131 -1.07 -11.31 10.82
C ASN A 131 0.02 -10.88 11.81
N GLU A 132 0.80 -11.83 12.34
CA GLU A 132 1.97 -11.51 13.14
C GLU A 132 3.01 -10.79 12.29
N TRP A 133 3.36 -11.32 11.12
CA TRP A 133 4.27 -10.67 10.17
C TRP A 133 3.72 -9.35 9.64
N VAL A 134 2.42 -9.31 9.30
CA VAL A 134 1.78 -8.06 8.85
C VAL A 134 1.93 -6.97 9.91
N LYS A 135 1.70 -7.29 11.20
CA LYS A 135 1.87 -6.34 12.31
C LYS A 135 3.32 -5.91 12.49
N GLU A 136 4.28 -6.84 12.34
CA GLU A 136 5.70 -6.55 12.46
C GLU A 136 6.16 -5.57 11.38
N TYR A 137 5.81 -5.82 10.10
CA TYR A 137 6.15 -4.93 8.99
C TYR A 137 5.40 -3.59 9.08
N ASN A 138 4.14 -3.59 9.48
CA ASN A 138 3.41 -2.35 9.74
C ASN A 138 4.05 -1.53 10.87
N ALA A 139 4.47 -2.16 11.96
CA ALA A 139 5.15 -1.47 13.06
C ALA A 139 6.47 -0.84 12.59
N ALA A 140 7.26 -1.58 11.79
CA ALA A 140 8.50 -1.07 11.21
C ALA A 140 8.25 0.11 10.24
N ALA A 141 7.19 0.04 9.44
CA ALA A 141 6.80 1.14 8.56
C ALA A 141 6.36 2.37 9.35
N VAL A 142 5.50 2.20 10.35
CA VAL A 142 5.00 3.29 11.21
C VAL A 142 6.16 3.99 11.93
N GLU A 143 7.16 3.23 12.41
CA GLU A 143 8.39 3.80 12.99
C GLU A 143 9.11 4.73 12.00
N VAL A 144 9.32 4.28 10.76
CA VAL A 144 9.95 5.09 9.70
C VAL A 144 9.09 6.32 9.37
N MET A 145 7.77 6.18 9.30
CA MET A 145 6.88 7.30 8.99
C MET A 145 6.88 8.33 10.12
N ALA A 146 6.95 7.89 11.37
CA ALA A 146 7.10 8.79 12.53
C ALA A 146 8.46 9.53 12.52
N GLU A 147 9.56 8.84 12.20
CA GLU A 147 10.89 9.48 12.03
C GLU A 147 10.87 10.59 10.98
N LEU A 148 10.07 10.39 9.92
CA LEU A 148 10.03 11.28 8.76
C LEU A 148 8.87 12.29 8.79
N ASP A 149 8.07 12.33 9.85
CA ASP A 149 6.86 13.16 9.93
C ASP A 149 5.93 12.95 8.71
N VAL A 150 5.63 11.67 8.41
CA VAL A 150 4.72 11.25 7.35
C VAL A 150 3.44 10.73 7.98
N PRO A 151 2.26 11.26 7.60
CA PRO A 151 0.99 10.74 8.09
C PRO A 151 0.75 9.29 7.64
N VAL A 152 0.15 8.52 8.55
CA VAL A 152 -0.19 7.11 8.32
C VAL A 152 -1.70 6.96 8.19
N ASP A 153 -2.13 6.39 7.09
CA ASP A 153 -3.49 5.91 6.83
C ASP A 153 -3.59 4.45 7.31
N ASP A 154 -4.23 4.23 8.46
CA ASP A 154 -4.28 2.90 9.08
C ASP A 154 -5.39 2.03 8.46
N LEU A 155 -5.12 1.52 7.26
CA LEU A 155 -6.00 0.56 6.58
C LEU A 155 -6.04 -0.80 7.28
N TYR A 156 -5.01 -1.16 8.08
CA TYR A 156 -5.03 -2.36 8.89
C TYR A 156 -6.17 -2.30 9.92
N ALA A 157 -6.19 -1.25 10.72
CA ALA A 157 -7.22 -1.06 11.74
C ALA A 157 -8.63 -0.97 11.12
N LEU A 158 -8.75 -0.26 10.00
CA LEU A 158 -10.01 -0.17 9.26
C LEU A 158 -10.54 -1.56 8.86
N CYS A 159 -9.69 -2.40 8.28
CA CYS A 159 -10.11 -3.73 7.82
C CYS A 159 -10.40 -4.70 8.97
N MET A 160 -9.84 -4.46 10.15
CA MET A 160 -10.15 -5.23 11.37
C MET A 160 -11.53 -4.91 11.97
N GLU A 161 -12.21 -3.84 11.53
CA GLU A 161 -13.59 -3.55 11.97
C GLU A 161 -14.56 -4.67 11.57
N ASP A 162 -14.37 -5.25 10.37
CA ASP A 162 -15.13 -6.41 9.89
C ASP A 162 -14.29 -7.19 8.86
N ASP A 163 -13.34 -7.99 9.36
CA ASP A 163 -12.38 -8.72 8.54
C ASP A 163 -13.04 -9.71 7.56
N ARG A 164 -14.15 -10.34 7.95
CA ARG A 164 -14.88 -11.30 7.11
C ARG A 164 -15.57 -10.62 5.93
N ARG A 165 -16.16 -9.47 6.16
CA ARG A 165 -16.91 -8.71 5.15
C ARG A 165 -15.97 -8.04 4.15
N TYR A 166 -14.80 -7.60 4.63
CA TYR A 166 -13.86 -6.84 3.82
C TYR A 166 -12.85 -7.68 3.04
N LYS A 167 -12.87 -9.01 3.18
CA LYS A 167 -11.97 -9.93 2.48
C LYS A 167 -12.67 -10.78 1.43
N CYS A 168 -11.92 -11.12 0.36
CA CYS A 168 -12.31 -12.10 -0.64
C CYS A 168 -12.20 -13.54 -0.11
N GLU A 169 -12.67 -14.50 -0.92
CA GLU A 169 -12.55 -15.93 -0.63
C GLU A 169 -11.09 -16.40 -0.54
N ASP A 170 -10.15 -15.69 -1.16
CA ASP A 170 -8.72 -15.96 -1.07
C ASP A 170 -8.09 -15.54 0.27
N LEU A 171 -8.87 -14.94 1.16
CA LEU A 171 -8.50 -14.53 2.51
C LEU A 171 -7.41 -13.43 2.59
N LEU A 172 -6.91 -12.96 1.44
CA LEU A 172 -5.85 -11.96 1.31
C LEU A 172 -6.37 -10.65 0.74
N HIS A 173 -6.99 -10.70 -0.44
CA HIS A 173 -7.44 -9.51 -1.14
C HIS A 173 -8.74 -8.94 -0.54
N LEU A 174 -8.98 -7.67 -0.83
CA LEU A 174 -10.19 -6.99 -0.40
C LEU A 174 -11.40 -7.45 -1.23
N SER A 175 -12.53 -7.68 -0.57
CA SER A 175 -13.82 -7.78 -1.24
C SER A 175 -14.18 -6.46 -1.93
N ALA A 176 -15.20 -6.45 -2.78
CA ALA A 176 -15.71 -5.21 -3.37
C ALA A 176 -16.14 -4.19 -2.30
N GLU A 177 -16.65 -4.66 -1.16
CA GLU A 177 -17.02 -3.79 -0.06
C GLU A 177 -15.80 -3.28 0.72
N GLY A 178 -14.82 -4.16 1.00
CA GLY A 178 -13.53 -3.78 1.60
C GLY A 178 -12.79 -2.75 0.74
N SER A 179 -12.74 -2.97 -0.57
CA SER A 179 -12.14 -2.01 -1.53
C SER A 179 -12.81 -0.64 -1.45
N ARG A 180 -14.14 -0.60 -1.46
CA ARG A 180 -14.89 0.65 -1.35
C ARG A 180 -14.68 1.33 0.00
N ARG A 181 -14.63 0.58 1.08
CA ARG A 181 -14.40 1.12 2.42
C ARG A 181 -12.98 1.70 2.57
N CYS A 182 -11.97 1.01 2.06
CA CYS A 182 -10.60 1.53 1.99
C CYS A 182 -10.53 2.78 1.11
N ALA A 183 -11.18 2.77 -0.05
CA ALA A 183 -11.19 3.92 -0.96
C ALA A 183 -11.79 5.19 -0.31
N GLN A 184 -12.84 5.05 0.50
CA GLN A 184 -13.42 6.17 1.24
C GLN A 184 -12.39 6.79 2.19
N GLN A 185 -11.69 5.97 2.99
CA GLN A 185 -10.66 6.45 3.91
C GLN A 185 -9.48 7.07 3.16
N VAL A 186 -8.98 6.43 2.10
CA VAL A 186 -7.91 6.98 1.24
C VAL A 186 -8.32 8.36 0.69
N ALA A 187 -9.55 8.50 0.21
CA ALA A 187 -10.05 9.78 -0.30
C ALA A 187 -10.11 10.87 0.79
N GLU A 188 -10.48 10.52 2.02
CA GLU A 188 -10.43 11.44 3.17
C GLU A 188 -8.99 11.91 3.45
N TYR A 189 -8.01 10.99 3.42
CA TYR A 189 -6.60 11.33 3.58
C TYR A 189 -6.08 12.20 2.44
N VAL A 190 -6.48 11.91 1.20
CA VAL A 190 -6.15 12.75 0.04
C VAL A 190 -6.66 14.18 0.26
N ARG A 191 -7.94 14.37 0.57
CA ARG A 191 -8.51 15.70 0.83
C ARG A 191 -7.77 16.43 1.95
N LYS A 192 -7.45 15.73 3.04
CA LYS A 192 -6.80 16.31 4.21
C LYS A 192 -5.36 16.78 3.93
N TYR A 193 -4.61 16.06 3.10
CA TYR A 193 -3.17 16.28 2.95
C TYR A 193 -2.76 16.85 1.58
N ALA A 194 -3.62 16.82 0.56
CA ALA A 194 -3.35 17.45 -0.73
C ALA A 194 -3.70 18.96 -0.78
N GLU A 195 -4.20 19.53 0.32
CA GLU A 195 -4.49 20.97 0.41
C GLU A 195 -3.24 21.86 0.40
#